data_a964cea9e94de6b403b89d755b4a7a6c
#
_entry.id   a964cea9e94de6b403b89d755b4a7a6c
#
_cell.length_a   1.000
_cell.length_b   1.000
_cell.length_c   1.000
_cell.angle_alpha   90.00
_cell.angle_beta   90.00
_cell.angle_gamma   90.00
#
_symmetry.space_group_name_H-M   'P 1'
#
loop_
_entity.id
_entity.type
_entity.pdbx_description
1 polymer ?
#
loop_
_entity_poly.entity_id
_entity_poly.type
_entity_poly.pdbx_seq_one_letter_code
_entity_poly.pdbx_strand_id
1 'polypeptide(L)'
;MNRILMALALAATLGQAASGTDNTTTNRTPAMKIRLSVNNKVLTATLADNKTARDFISLLPLTLTMNDLFGREKYARLPRAISQEGKRTHTYEIGDIAYWSPGPDVAIYYRQDGEKIPEPGIIVIGKIDSGVEALNVAGSVKVTIELHDEQ
;
A
#
# COMPACT_ATOMS: atom_id res chain seq x y z
N MET A 1 51.42 -73.62 13.15
CA MET A 1 51.95 -72.32 12.73
C MET A 1 51.09 -71.77 11.60
N ASN A 2 50.07 -71.02 11.89
CA ASN A 2 49.34 -70.29 10.85
C ASN A 2 48.83 -69.01 11.46
N ARG A 3 49.35 -67.91 10.97
CA ARG A 3 48.94 -66.58 11.31
C ARG A 3 47.81 -66.17 10.36
N ILE A 4 46.64 -66.01 10.90
CA ILE A 4 45.52 -65.45 10.17
C ILE A 4 45.46 -63.94 10.46
N LEU A 5 45.73 -63.15 9.44
CA LEU A 5 45.52 -61.68 9.48
C LEU A 5 44.05 -61.38 9.21
N MET A 6 43.43 -60.77 10.19
CA MET A 6 42.07 -60.31 10.09
C MET A 6 42.13 -58.87 9.63
N ALA A 7 41.66 -58.57 8.40
CA ALA A 7 41.53 -57.23 7.88
C ALA A 7 40.19 -56.61 8.34
N LEU A 8 40.30 -55.55 9.09
CA LEU A 8 39.13 -54.75 9.54
C LEU A 8 38.76 -53.74 8.46
N ALA A 9 37.66 -53.97 7.79
CA ALA A 9 37.13 -53.01 6.85
C ALA A 9 36.30 -51.95 7.60
N LEU A 10 36.76 -50.70 7.58
CA LEU A 10 36.06 -49.53 8.14
C LEU A 10 35.15 -48.97 7.07
N ALA A 11 33.84 -49.19 7.20
CA ALA A 11 32.84 -48.57 6.34
C ALA A 11 32.55 -47.17 6.86
N ALA A 12 33.00 -46.16 6.12
CA ALA A 12 32.59 -44.76 6.35
C ALA A 12 31.23 -44.49 5.70
N THR A 13 30.20 -44.33 6.50
CA THR A 13 28.91 -43.84 6.03
C THR A 13 28.98 -42.35 5.90
N LEU A 14 28.99 -41.86 4.65
CA LEU A 14 28.73 -40.43 4.37
C LEU A 14 27.25 -40.14 4.64
N GLY A 15 27.02 -39.42 5.71
CA GLY A 15 25.70 -38.78 5.92
C GLY A 15 25.51 -37.66 4.92
N GLN A 16 24.60 -37.85 4.00
CA GLN A 16 24.12 -36.75 3.16
C GLN A 16 23.21 -35.85 4.01
N ALA A 17 23.68 -34.65 4.31
CA ALA A 17 22.82 -33.58 4.81
C ALA A 17 21.92 -33.12 3.66
N ALA A 18 20.65 -33.47 3.72
CA ALA A 18 19.65 -32.89 2.86
C ALA A 18 19.47 -31.43 3.25
N SER A 19 19.99 -30.51 2.46
CA SER A 19 19.67 -29.10 2.54
C SER A 19 18.21 -28.93 2.09
N GLY A 20 17.29 -28.93 3.04
CA GLY A 20 15.95 -28.54 2.80
C GLY A 20 15.94 -27.05 2.44
N THR A 21 15.87 -26.74 1.17
CA THR A 21 15.51 -25.41 0.72
C THR A 21 14.02 -25.26 1.01
N ASP A 22 13.68 -24.66 2.13
CA ASP A 22 12.35 -24.17 2.39
C ASP A 22 12.06 -23.05 1.39
N ASN A 23 11.62 -23.44 0.20
CA ASN A 23 10.93 -22.55 -0.70
C ASN A 23 9.55 -22.25 -0.11
N THR A 24 9.51 -21.44 0.92
CA THR A 24 8.29 -20.78 1.34
C THR A 24 8.02 -19.72 0.27
N THR A 25 7.41 -20.15 -0.82
CA THR A 25 6.76 -19.22 -1.75
C THR A 25 5.59 -18.61 -0.99
N THR A 26 5.86 -17.50 -0.30
CA THR A 26 4.80 -16.65 0.21
C THR A 26 4.04 -16.16 -1.02
N ASN A 27 2.89 -16.77 -1.26
CA ASN A 27 1.92 -16.33 -2.25
C ASN A 27 1.38 -14.96 -1.77
N ARG A 28 2.22 -13.92 -1.86
CA ARG A 28 1.76 -12.54 -1.69
C ARG A 28 0.93 -12.22 -2.91
N THR A 29 -0.36 -12.02 -2.71
CA THR A 29 -1.18 -11.34 -3.71
C THR A 29 -0.47 -10.04 -4.08
N PRO A 30 -0.21 -9.78 -5.38
CA PRO A 30 0.42 -8.52 -5.79
C PRO A 30 -0.34 -7.34 -5.21
N ALA A 31 0.38 -6.33 -4.72
CA ALA A 31 -0.24 -5.10 -4.22
C ALA A 31 -1.02 -4.44 -5.36
N MET A 32 -2.27 -4.07 -5.08
CA MET A 32 -3.11 -3.41 -6.08
C MET A 32 -2.63 -1.99 -6.32
N LYS A 33 -2.60 -1.60 -7.59
CA LYS A 33 -2.19 -0.28 -8.01
C LYS A 33 -3.36 0.51 -8.58
N ILE A 34 -3.34 1.81 -8.37
CA ILE A 34 -4.24 2.77 -8.97
C ILE A 34 -3.45 3.83 -9.72
N ARG A 35 -4.10 4.45 -10.67
CA ARG A 35 -3.59 5.58 -11.44
C ARG A 35 -4.41 6.81 -11.13
N LEU A 36 -3.72 7.93 -10.91
CA LEU A 36 -4.31 9.23 -10.68
C LEU A 36 -3.86 10.19 -11.78
N SER A 37 -4.81 10.78 -12.48
CA SER A 37 -4.55 11.82 -13.47
C SER A 37 -4.81 13.19 -12.86
N VAL A 38 -3.76 14.03 -12.81
CA VAL A 38 -3.75 15.35 -12.19
C VAL A 38 -3.05 16.33 -13.12
N ASN A 39 -3.76 17.34 -13.63
CA ASN A 39 -3.16 18.41 -14.47
C ASN A 39 -2.23 17.89 -15.57
N ASN A 40 -2.68 16.97 -16.42
CA ASN A 40 -1.91 16.34 -17.50
C ASN A 40 -0.73 15.46 -17.00
N LYS A 41 -0.62 15.21 -15.70
CA LYS A 41 0.33 14.25 -15.11
C LYS A 41 -0.39 13.01 -14.67
N VAL A 42 0.28 11.88 -14.80
CA VAL A 42 -0.22 10.58 -14.34
C VAL A 42 0.66 10.10 -13.20
N LEU A 43 0.05 9.90 -12.04
CA LEU A 43 0.69 9.33 -10.87
C LEU A 43 0.21 7.91 -10.68
N THR A 44 1.03 7.07 -10.08
CA THR A 44 0.63 5.75 -9.60
C THR A 44 0.67 5.71 -8.08
N ALA A 45 -0.20 4.90 -7.50
CA ALA A 45 -0.24 4.66 -6.08
C ALA A 45 -0.42 3.17 -5.79
N THR A 46 0.14 2.74 -4.68
CA THR A 46 -0.02 1.39 -4.17
C THR A 46 -1.06 1.39 -3.07
N LEU A 47 -2.06 0.53 -3.19
CA LEU A 47 -3.12 0.41 -2.19
C LEU A 47 -2.64 -0.42 -1.00
N ALA A 48 -3.13 -0.05 0.19
CA ALA A 48 -2.95 -0.83 1.40
C ALA A 48 -3.79 -2.12 1.33
N ASP A 49 -3.32 -3.15 2.02
CA ASP A 49 -4.07 -4.40 2.15
C ASP A 49 -5.00 -4.32 3.38
N ASN A 50 -6.09 -3.58 3.23
CA ASN A 50 -7.15 -3.52 4.23
C ASN A 50 -8.52 -3.44 3.55
N LYS A 51 -9.56 -3.70 4.31
CA LYS A 51 -10.93 -3.73 3.79
C LYS A 51 -11.42 -2.35 3.32
N THR A 52 -10.97 -1.28 3.96
CA THR A 52 -11.28 0.09 3.56
C THR A 52 -10.76 0.37 2.14
N ALA A 53 -9.51 0.00 1.86
CA ALA A 53 -8.92 0.13 0.53
C ALA A 53 -9.64 -0.72 -0.53
N ARG A 54 -10.00 -1.96 -0.19
CA ARG A 54 -10.76 -2.84 -1.10
C ARG A 54 -12.15 -2.28 -1.40
N ASP A 55 -12.81 -1.68 -0.41
CA ASP A 55 -14.11 -1.05 -0.61
C ASP A 55 -13.98 0.24 -1.45
N PHE A 56 -12.89 0.99 -1.28
CA PHE A 56 -12.58 2.15 -2.12
C PHE A 56 -12.46 1.77 -3.61
N ILE A 57 -11.83 0.65 -3.93
CA ILE A 57 -11.71 0.15 -5.30
C ILE A 57 -13.08 -0.01 -5.96
N SER A 58 -14.10 -0.41 -5.22
CA SER A 58 -15.45 -0.60 -5.76
C SER A 58 -16.10 0.70 -6.27
N LEU A 59 -15.56 1.85 -5.91
CA LEU A 59 -16.02 3.16 -6.37
C LEU A 59 -15.37 3.61 -7.69
N LEU A 60 -14.27 2.96 -8.10
CA LEU A 60 -13.49 3.37 -9.26
C LEU A 60 -14.17 2.96 -10.58
N PRO A 61 -14.05 3.74 -11.67
CA PRO A 61 -13.31 5.00 -11.74
C PRO A 61 -14.04 6.17 -11.06
N LEU A 62 -13.27 7.10 -10.52
CA LEU A 62 -13.78 8.33 -9.91
C LEU A 62 -13.13 9.55 -10.55
N THR A 63 -13.91 10.59 -10.77
CA THR A 63 -13.40 11.94 -11.05
C THR A 63 -13.88 12.87 -9.97
N LEU A 64 -12.94 13.46 -9.24
CA LEU A 64 -13.22 14.31 -8.09
C LEU A 64 -12.59 15.69 -8.28
N THR A 65 -13.32 16.73 -7.87
CA THR A 65 -12.74 18.04 -7.62
C THR A 65 -12.26 18.06 -6.17
N MET A 66 -10.96 18.00 -5.97
CA MET A 66 -10.36 17.97 -4.65
C MET A 66 -9.98 19.38 -4.20
N ASN A 67 -10.46 19.77 -3.03
CA ASN A 67 -10.21 21.07 -2.43
C ASN A 67 -8.94 21.02 -1.57
N ASP A 68 -8.31 22.17 -1.40
CA ASP A 68 -7.17 22.29 -0.49
C ASP A 68 -7.63 22.42 0.96
N LEU A 69 -6.91 21.76 1.86
CA LEU A 69 -7.08 21.92 3.30
C LEU A 69 -5.72 22.14 3.96
N PHE A 70 -5.60 23.28 4.62
CA PHE A 70 -4.41 23.71 5.38
C PHE A 70 -3.09 23.75 4.60
N GLY A 71 -3.13 23.78 3.26
CA GLY A 71 -1.92 23.72 2.45
C GLY A 71 -1.12 22.42 2.63
N ARG A 72 -1.76 21.33 3.05
CA ARG A 72 -1.12 20.03 3.31
C ARG A 72 -1.80 18.86 2.61
N GLU A 73 -3.10 18.97 2.32
CA GLU A 73 -3.88 17.87 1.73
C GLU A 73 -4.87 18.36 0.70
N LYS A 74 -5.14 17.52 -0.30
CA LYS A 74 -6.29 17.64 -1.19
C LYS A 74 -7.34 16.62 -0.76
N TYR A 75 -8.59 17.06 -0.61
CA TYR A 75 -9.67 16.17 -0.19
C TYR A 75 -10.91 16.36 -1.03
N ALA A 76 -11.72 15.35 -1.10
CA ALA A 76 -13.04 15.38 -1.73
C ALA A 76 -13.97 14.35 -1.10
N ARG A 77 -15.26 14.66 -1.15
CA ARG A 77 -16.29 13.74 -0.70
C ARG A 77 -16.42 12.56 -1.66
N LEU A 78 -16.50 11.36 -1.10
CA LEU A 78 -16.82 10.15 -1.84
C LEU A 78 -18.31 10.04 -2.15
N PRO A 79 -18.71 9.29 -3.21
CA PRO A 79 -20.12 9.08 -3.55
C PRO A 79 -20.91 8.39 -2.44
N ARG A 80 -20.27 7.58 -1.62
CA ARG A 80 -20.84 6.88 -0.46
C ARG A 80 -19.79 6.62 0.61
N ALA A 81 -20.25 6.31 1.83
CA ALA A 81 -19.37 5.79 2.87
C ALA A 81 -18.80 4.42 2.46
N ILE A 82 -17.57 4.17 2.86
CA ILE A 82 -16.87 2.90 2.68
C ILE A 82 -16.53 2.27 4.02
N SER A 83 -16.02 1.04 3.99
CA SER A 83 -15.65 0.29 5.19
C SER A 83 -14.72 1.08 6.11
N GLN A 84 -14.96 1.01 7.41
CA GLN A 84 -14.17 1.61 8.47
C GLN A 84 -13.30 0.57 9.22
N GLU A 85 -13.10 -0.61 8.64
CA GLU A 85 -12.41 -1.72 9.32
C GLU A 85 -10.87 -1.64 9.23
N GLY A 86 -10.32 -0.67 8.48
CA GLY A 86 -8.90 -0.39 8.48
C GLY A 86 -8.44 0.22 9.81
N LYS A 87 -7.14 0.07 10.11
CA LYS A 87 -6.54 0.67 11.30
C LYS A 87 -6.57 2.19 11.21
N ARG A 88 -6.99 2.86 12.28
CA ARG A 88 -6.97 4.32 12.38
C ARG A 88 -5.63 4.82 12.91
N THR A 89 -5.25 5.99 12.41
CA THR A 89 -4.06 6.73 12.86
C THR A 89 -4.36 8.22 12.94
N HIS A 90 -3.64 8.91 13.81
CA HIS A 90 -3.71 10.37 13.96
C HIS A 90 -2.52 11.07 13.31
N THR A 91 -1.68 10.31 12.62
CA THR A 91 -0.51 10.80 11.89
C THR A 91 -0.59 10.39 10.43
N TYR A 92 0.11 11.11 9.58
CA TYR A 92 0.19 10.85 8.15
C TYR A 92 1.61 11.08 7.65
N GLU A 93 1.90 10.53 6.50
CA GLU A 93 3.12 10.78 5.73
C GLU A 93 2.78 11.45 4.41
N ILE A 94 3.73 12.17 3.82
CA ILE A 94 3.58 12.71 2.47
C ILE A 94 3.38 11.57 1.49
N GLY A 95 2.34 11.68 0.65
CA GLY A 95 1.93 10.66 -0.30
C GLY A 95 0.80 9.76 0.20
N ASP A 96 0.48 9.78 1.48
CA ASP A 96 -0.62 8.98 2.01
C ASP A 96 -1.95 9.36 1.35
N ILE A 97 -2.71 8.33 0.95
CA ILE A 97 -4.10 8.41 0.56
C ILE A 97 -4.91 7.84 1.72
N ALA A 98 -5.83 8.62 2.24
CA ALA A 98 -6.54 8.27 3.47
C ALA A 98 -8.03 8.49 3.37
N TYR A 99 -8.77 7.73 4.17
CA TYR A 99 -10.21 7.84 4.33
C TYR A 99 -10.54 8.55 5.65
N TRP A 100 -11.32 9.60 5.56
CA TRP A 100 -11.91 10.34 6.66
C TRP A 100 -13.40 10.00 6.76
N SER A 101 -13.76 9.12 7.70
CA SER A 101 -15.11 8.58 7.78
C SER A 101 -16.21 9.59 8.09
N PRO A 102 -15.97 10.68 8.87
CA PRO A 102 -17.02 11.65 9.10
C PRO A 102 -17.48 12.44 7.87
N GLY A 103 -16.68 12.50 6.78
CA GLY A 103 -17.03 13.18 5.54
C GLY A 103 -18.23 12.57 4.81
N PRO A 104 -18.19 11.35 4.24
CA PRO A 104 -17.02 10.52 3.99
C PRO A 104 -16.10 11.11 2.92
N ASP A 105 -14.86 11.34 3.26
CA ASP A 105 -13.91 11.99 2.36
C ASP A 105 -12.69 11.10 2.09
N VAL A 106 -12.11 11.27 0.90
CA VAL A 106 -10.76 10.81 0.58
C VAL A 106 -9.82 12.02 0.61
N ALA A 107 -8.66 11.86 1.21
CA ALA A 107 -7.61 12.89 1.28
C ALA A 107 -6.28 12.34 0.76
N ILE A 108 -5.51 13.21 0.10
CA ILE A 108 -4.14 12.91 -0.33
C ILE A 108 -3.22 13.97 0.26
N TYR A 109 -2.27 13.53 1.07
CA TYR A 109 -1.35 14.41 1.77
C TYR A 109 -0.12 14.70 0.91
N TYR A 110 0.09 15.96 0.57
CA TYR A 110 1.21 16.41 -0.27
C TYR A 110 2.26 17.22 0.50
N ARG A 111 1.95 17.59 1.74
CA ARG A 111 2.87 18.34 2.62
C ARG A 111 2.68 17.90 4.06
N GLN A 112 3.74 17.98 4.87
CA GLN A 112 3.70 17.72 6.30
C GLN A 112 3.73 19.05 7.07
N ASP A 113 2.78 19.26 7.97
CA ASP A 113 2.72 20.43 8.84
C ASP A 113 2.99 20.11 10.32
N GLY A 114 3.17 18.83 10.64
CA GLY A 114 3.42 18.35 12.00
C GLY A 114 2.17 18.27 12.90
N GLU A 115 1.02 18.72 12.41
CA GLU A 115 -0.23 18.67 13.15
C GLU A 115 -0.85 17.27 13.10
N LYS A 116 -1.47 16.90 14.21
CA LYS A 116 -2.19 15.62 14.29
C LYS A 116 -3.58 15.71 13.70
N ILE A 117 -4.02 14.59 13.17
CA ILE A 117 -5.40 14.41 12.70
C ILE A 117 -6.31 14.24 13.94
N PRO A 118 -7.41 14.99 14.03
CA PRO A 118 -8.32 14.86 15.16
C PRO A 118 -9.07 13.52 15.17
N GLU A 119 -9.78 13.25 16.27
CA GLU A 119 -10.70 12.12 16.34
C GLU A 119 -11.73 12.17 15.20
N PRO A 120 -12.08 11.03 14.57
CA PRO A 120 -11.70 9.65 14.92
C PRO A 120 -10.38 9.17 14.28
N GLY A 121 -9.56 10.04 13.72
CA GLY A 121 -8.40 9.69 12.94
C GLY A 121 -8.73 9.29 11.51
N ILE A 122 -7.74 8.93 10.75
CA ILE A 122 -7.83 8.51 9.35
C ILE A 122 -7.48 7.03 9.20
N ILE A 123 -7.96 6.43 8.11
CA ILE A 123 -7.55 5.10 7.68
C ILE A 123 -6.74 5.26 6.40
N VAL A 124 -5.46 4.93 6.43
CA VAL A 124 -4.61 4.97 5.24
C VAL A 124 -5.00 3.82 4.32
N ILE A 125 -5.39 4.16 3.09
CA ILE A 125 -5.84 3.22 2.06
C ILE A 125 -4.84 3.02 0.94
N GLY A 126 -3.80 3.84 0.89
CA GLY A 126 -2.74 3.73 -0.12
C GLY A 126 -1.69 4.81 0.03
N LYS A 127 -0.71 4.76 -0.86
CA LYS A 127 0.38 5.73 -0.93
C LYS A 127 0.77 6.01 -2.37
N ILE A 128 0.94 7.28 -2.72
CA ILE A 128 1.49 7.70 -4.00
C ILE A 128 2.93 7.17 -4.11
N ASP A 129 3.23 6.49 -5.20
CA ASP A 129 4.57 5.92 -5.42
C ASP A 129 5.61 7.02 -5.72
N SER A 130 5.23 8.00 -6.54
CA SER A 130 6.07 9.14 -6.92
C SER A 130 5.22 10.26 -7.52
N GLY A 131 5.74 11.49 -7.50
CA GLY A 131 5.12 12.63 -8.18
C GLY A 131 4.02 13.32 -7.38
N VAL A 132 3.95 13.10 -6.07
CA VAL A 132 2.93 13.71 -5.19
C VAL A 132 2.95 15.24 -5.23
N GLU A 133 4.08 15.86 -5.56
CA GLU A 133 4.24 17.30 -5.74
C GLU A 133 3.32 17.91 -6.81
N ALA A 134 2.78 17.09 -7.72
CA ALA A 134 1.76 17.54 -8.67
C ALA A 134 0.47 18.03 -7.98
N LEU A 135 0.23 17.61 -6.73
CA LEU A 135 -0.89 18.06 -5.91
C LEU A 135 -0.62 19.35 -5.14
N ASN A 136 0.65 19.79 -5.08
CA ASN A 136 1.02 21.04 -4.43
C ASN A 136 0.73 22.24 -5.34
N VAL A 137 -0.53 22.47 -5.60
CA VAL A 137 -1.07 23.58 -6.39
C VAL A 137 -2.10 24.33 -5.56
N ALA A 138 -2.21 25.64 -5.76
CA ALA A 138 -3.19 26.43 -5.06
C ALA A 138 -4.61 26.06 -5.46
N GLY A 139 -5.54 26.09 -4.49
CA GLY A 139 -6.95 25.87 -4.72
C GLY A 139 -7.31 24.44 -5.06
N SER A 140 -8.41 24.30 -5.78
CA SER A 140 -8.95 22.99 -6.17
C SER A 140 -8.20 22.39 -7.37
N VAL A 141 -8.15 21.06 -7.41
CA VAL A 141 -7.61 20.32 -8.54
C VAL A 141 -8.56 19.18 -8.91
N LYS A 142 -8.71 18.93 -10.20
CA LYS A 142 -9.47 17.78 -10.70
C LYS A 142 -8.57 16.55 -10.74
N VAL A 143 -9.01 15.46 -10.11
CA VAL A 143 -8.29 14.19 -10.06
C VAL A 143 -9.19 13.08 -10.57
N THR A 144 -8.71 12.33 -11.54
CA THR A 144 -9.36 11.09 -11.99
C THR A 144 -8.57 9.90 -11.46
N ILE A 145 -9.27 8.99 -10.78
CA ILE A 145 -8.69 7.82 -10.13
C ILE A 145 -9.24 6.56 -10.80
N GLU A 146 -8.35 5.69 -11.25
CA GLU A 146 -8.67 4.46 -11.96
C GLU A 146 -7.83 3.30 -11.44
N LEU A 147 -8.34 2.06 -11.60
CA LEU A 147 -7.48 0.89 -11.43
C LEU A 147 -6.33 0.95 -12.45
N HIS A 148 -5.14 0.61 -12.00
CA HIS A 148 -4.00 0.44 -12.89
C HIS A 148 -3.91 -1.02 -13.30
N ASP A 149 -4.34 -1.31 -14.53
CA ASP A 149 -4.19 -2.64 -15.12
C ASP A 149 -2.73 -2.82 -15.54
N GLU A 150 -2.03 -3.74 -14.90
CA GLU A 150 -0.73 -4.20 -15.40
C GLU A 150 -0.97 -5.01 -16.68
N GLN A 151 -0.55 -4.47 -17.83
CA GLN A 151 -0.51 -5.19 -19.09
C GLN A 151 0.80 -5.98 -19.20
#